data_4fe7005247b6ee939fd5255ce92ea7e3
#
_entry.id   4fe7005247b6ee939fd5255ce92ea7e3
#
_cell.length_a   1.000
_cell.length_b   1.000
_cell.length_c   1.000
_cell.angle_alpha   90.00
_cell.angle_beta   90.00
_cell.angle_gamma   90.00
#
_symmetry.space_group_name_H-M   'P 1'
#
loop_
_entity.id
_entity.type
_entity.pdbx_description
1 polymer ?
#
loop_
_entity_poly.entity_id
_entity_poly.type
_entity_poly.pdbx_seq_one_letter_code
_entity_poly.pdbx_strand_id
1 'polypeptide(L)'
;QFDRYVNSDVKSNIFKAIEYITISPEPLHEEALQMLLDISLSDCRTIINLLSGFFPVRDHRIHVYHKSITDWLLDQAYQGNDKIYNESIYIIDVEKVQERICERCFDLMINNNILLTKDYMKHKHGLKYAIKYMIHHYLHLNKLSEARKILLKYDWIIVRALIGESYLMYQDYRNYLQSYSDKYQKRDDTIYYISACLRLGLPGLAKNPKQICGQLIGRTINLRKREIEQKINNNDSSKSENEYEINQLVNN
;
A
#
# COMPACT_ATOMS: atom_id res chain seq x y z
N GLN A 1 -21.13 -22.60 -24.42
CA GLN A 1 -20.18 -22.44 -25.55
C GLN A 1 -18.76 -22.05 -25.12
N PHE A 2 -18.60 -21.37 -23.96
CA PHE A 2 -17.28 -20.95 -23.41
C PHE A 2 -16.37 -22.14 -23.05
N ASP A 3 -16.96 -23.26 -22.61
CA ASP A 3 -16.23 -24.42 -22.09
C ASP A 3 -15.51 -25.29 -23.15
N ARG A 4 -15.80 -25.11 -24.41
CA ARG A 4 -15.26 -26.00 -25.47
C ARG A 4 -13.95 -25.59 -26.11
N TYR A 5 -13.51 -24.33 -25.92
CA TYR A 5 -12.37 -23.78 -26.65
C TYR A 5 -11.27 -23.15 -25.80
N VAL A 6 -11.43 -23.13 -24.48
CA VAL A 6 -10.46 -22.47 -23.59
C VAL A 6 -9.72 -23.53 -22.78
N ASN A 7 -8.42 -23.63 -22.98
CA ASN A 7 -7.51 -24.47 -22.20
C ASN A 7 -7.67 -24.17 -20.70
N SER A 8 -7.52 -25.16 -19.84
CA SER A 8 -7.64 -25.03 -18.37
C SER A 8 -6.84 -23.87 -17.79
N ASP A 9 -5.64 -23.63 -18.34
CA ASP A 9 -4.74 -22.58 -17.91
C ASP A 9 -5.25 -21.18 -18.25
N VAL A 10 -5.84 -21.03 -19.45
CA VAL A 10 -6.45 -19.75 -19.88
C VAL A 10 -7.68 -19.44 -19.01
N LYS A 11 -8.51 -20.43 -18.69
CA LYS A 11 -9.64 -20.28 -17.76
C LYS A 11 -9.16 -19.78 -16.39
N SER A 12 -8.17 -20.44 -15.82
CA SER A 12 -7.58 -20.05 -14.51
C SER A 12 -7.08 -18.60 -14.56
N ASN A 13 -6.41 -18.19 -15.62
CA ASN A 13 -5.89 -16.84 -15.77
C ASN A 13 -6.98 -15.78 -16.00
N ILE A 14 -8.11 -16.13 -16.63
CA ILE A 14 -9.29 -15.25 -16.74
C ILE A 14 -9.85 -14.92 -15.34
N PHE A 15 -10.04 -15.93 -14.48
CA PHE A 15 -10.52 -15.71 -13.11
C PHE A 15 -9.54 -14.86 -12.30
N LYS A 16 -8.24 -15.17 -12.34
CA LYS A 16 -7.22 -14.36 -11.68
C LYS A 16 -7.21 -12.92 -12.19
N ALA A 17 -7.42 -12.70 -13.50
CA ALA A 17 -7.51 -11.36 -14.06
C ALA A 17 -8.70 -10.58 -13.47
N ILE A 18 -9.88 -11.20 -13.41
CA ILE A 18 -11.07 -10.60 -12.79
C ILE A 18 -10.80 -10.26 -11.32
N GLU A 19 -10.21 -11.17 -10.56
CA GLU A 19 -9.85 -10.98 -9.16
C GLU A 19 -8.90 -9.78 -9.00
N TYR A 20 -7.81 -9.73 -9.78
CA TYR A 20 -6.81 -8.66 -9.67
C TYR A 20 -7.36 -7.30 -10.09
N ILE A 21 -8.17 -7.23 -11.16
CA ILE A 21 -8.82 -5.99 -11.60
C ILE A 21 -9.79 -5.50 -10.52
N THR A 22 -10.55 -6.40 -9.90
CA THR A 22 -11.58 -6.06 -8.91
C THR A 22 -10.98 -5.58 -7.59
N ILE A 23 -9.85 -6.17 -7.15
CA ILE A 23 -9.20 -5.86 -5.87
C ILE A 23 -8.23 -4.68 -5.98
N SER A 24 -7.82 -4.31 -7.18
CA SER A 24 -6.85 -3.23 -7.37
C SER A 24 -7.40 -1.88 -6.94
N PRO A 25 -6.63 -1.05 -6.19
CA PRO A 25 -7.05 0.26 -5.70
C PRO A 25 -7.30 1.30 -6.80
N GLU A 26 -6.76 1.07 -7.99
CA GLU A 26 -6.97 1.90 -9.19
C GLU A 26 -7.13 1.01 -10.44
N PRO A 27 -7.66 1.56 -11.55
CA PRO A 27 -7.71 0.84 -12.81
C PRO A 27 -6.35 0.32 -13.23
N LEU A 28 -6.23 -1.00 -13.39
CA LEU A 28 -4.97 -1.69 -13.65
C LEU A 28 -4.45 -1.40 -15.05
N HIS A 29 -3.18 -1.04 -15.17
CA HIS A 29 -2.53 -0.96 -16.47
C HIS A 29 -2.37 -2.37 -17.07
N GLU A 30 -2.56 -2.54 -18.39
CA GLU A 30 -2.45 -3.84 -19.08
C GLU A 30 -1.13 -4.57 -18.75
N GLU A 31 -0.01 -3.84 -18.74
CA GLU A 31 1.30 -4.38 -18.39
C GLU A 31 1.37 -4.80 -16.91
N ALA A 32 0.70 -4.07 -16.02
CA ALA A 32 0.65 -4.44 -14.61
C ALA A 32 -0.14 -5.74 -14.42
N LEU A 33 -1.28 -5.91 -15.11
CA LEU A 33 -2.03 -7.14 -15.11
C LEU A 33 -1.20 -8.31 -15.68
N GLN A 34 -0.51 -8.10 -16.81
CA GLN A 34 0.37 -9.09 -17.40
C GLN A 34 1.45 -9.59 -16.44
N MET A 35 2.11 -8.65 -15.72
CA MET A 35 3.16 -8.98 -14.78
C MET A 35 2.62 -9.66 -13.50
N LEU A 36 1.42 -9.27 -13.03
CA LEU A 36 0.77 -9.92 -11.89
C LEU A 36 0.34 -11.35 -12.22
N LEU A 37 -0.17 -11.59 -13.43
CA LEU A 37 -0.56 -12.91 -13.91
C LEU A 37 0.63 -13.82 -14.25
N ASP A 38 1.81 -13.24 -14.51
CA ASP A 38 3.01 -13.95 -14.96
C ASP A 38 2.82 -14.69 -16.29
N ILE A 39 2.23 -14.01 -17.27
CA ILE A 39 1.92 -14.57 -18.58
C ILE A 39 2.53 -13.72 -19.70
N SER A 40 2.49 -14.22 -20.94
CA SER A 40 2.91 -13.44 -22.08
C SER A 40 2.00 -12.24 -22.34
N LEU A 41 2.52 -11.19 -22.97
CA LEU A 41 1.72 -10.03 -23.37
C LEU A 41 0.58 -10.41 -24.34
N SER A 42 0.83 -11.40 -25.20
CA SER A 42 -0.17 -11.94 -26.14
C SER A 42 -1.36 -12.55 -25.40
N ASP A 43 -1.07 -13.41 -24.41
CA ASP A 43 -2.10 -14.08 -23.61
C ASP A 43 -2.88 -13.08 -22.77
N CYS A 44 -2.19 -12.11 -22.19
CA CYS A 44 -2.83 -11.04 -21.43
C CYS A 44 -3.82 -10.24 -22.29
N ARG A 45 -3.43 -9.85 -23.50
CA ARG A 45 -4.32 -9.17 -24.44
C ARG A 45 -5.52 -10.02 -24.85
N THR A 46 -5.34 -11.32 -25.04
CA THR A 46 -6.43 -12.25 -25.31
C THR A 46 -7.43 -12.26 -24.15
N ILE A 47 -6.96 -12.34 -22.93
CA ILE A 47 -7.80 -12.30 -21.72
C ILE A 47 -8.53 -10.95 -21.62
N ILE A 48 -7.85 -9.84 -21.81
CA ILE A 48 -8.44 -8.49 -21.78
C ILE A 48 -9.55 -8.36 -22.84
N ASN A 49 -9.32 -8.84 -24.05
CA ASN A 49 -10.34 -8.81 -25.11
C ASN A 49 -11.58 -9.64 -24.74
N LEU A 50 -11.40 -10.82 -24.16
CA LEU A 50 -12.51 -11.65 -23.69
C LEU A 50 -13.33 -10.97 -22.56
N LEU A 51 -12.67 -10.18 -21.72
CA LEU A 51 -13.28 -9.48 -20.58
C LEU A 51 -13.82 -8.08 -20.94
N SER A 52 -13.58 -7.59 -22.15
CA SER A 52 -13.84 -6.19 -22.56
C SER A 52 -15.28 -5.71 -22.37
N GLY A 53 -16.26 -6.61 -22.37
CA GLY A 53 -17.67 -6.28 -22.12
C GLY A 53 -17.95 -5.82 -20.67
N PHE A 54 -17.20 -6.34 -19.71
CA PHE A 54 -17.33 -6.01 -18.29
C PHE A 54 -16.17 -5.12 -17.77
N PHE A 55 -15.03 -5.20 -18.42
CA PHE A 55 -13.79 -4.53 -18.06
C PHE A 55 -13.18 -3.79 -19.26
N PRO A 56 -13.78 -2.68 -19.70
CA PRO A 56 -13.30 -1.91 -20.83
C PRO A 56 -11.92 -1.31 -20.59
N VAL A 57 -11.10 -1.24 -21.62
CA VAL A 57 -9.79 -0.57 -21.60
C VAL A 57 -9.93 0.86 -22.08
N ARG A 58 -9.36 1.80 -21.31
CA ARG A 58 -9.23 3.22 -21.66
C ARG A 58 -7.82 3.67 -21.27
N ASP A 59 -7.11 4.30 -22.16
CA ASP A 59 -5.72 4.78 -21.96
C ASP A 59 -4.80 3.70 -21.34
N HIS A 60 -4.83 2.48 -21.91
CA HIS A 60 -4.11 1.30 -21.42
C HIS A 60 -4.44 0.86 -20.00
N ARG A 61 -5.55 1.34 -19.44
CA ARG A 61 -6.04 0.95 -18.11
C ARG A 61 -7.36 0.22 -18.21
N ILE A 62 -7.46 -0.86 -17.46
CA ILE A 62 -8.62 -1.74 -17.40
C ILE A 62 -9.55 -1.20 -16.31
N HIS A 63 -10.73 -0.80 -16.72
CA HIS A 63 -11.75 -0.25 -15.81
C HIS A 63 -12.86 -1.26 -15.57
N VAL A 64 -13.48 -1.19 -14.39
CA VAL A 64 -14.75 -1.88 -14.17
C VAL A 64 -15.85 -1.07 -14.85
N TYR A 65 -16.66 -1.68 -15.71
CA TYR A 65 -17.71 -1.01 -16.46
C TYR A 65 -18.76 -0.36 -15.55
N HIS A 66 -19.16 -1.09 -14.49
CA HIS A 66 -20.14 -0.60 -13.54
C HIS A 66 -19.84 -1.15 -12.13
N LYS A 67 -20.07 -0.33 -11.10
CA LYS A 67 -19.80 -0.69 -9.70
C LYS A 67 -20.53 -1.97 -9.27
N SER A 68 -21.75 -2.21 -9.78
CA SER A 68 -22.51 -3.42 -9.44
C SER A 68 -21.77 -4.73 -9.76
N ILE A 69 -20.84 -4.72 -10.73
CA ILE A 69 -20.01 -5.88 -11.04
C ILE A 69 -19.06 -6.16 -9.88
N THR A 70 -18.39 -5.12 -9.38
CA THR A 70 -17.51 -5.23 -8.19
C THR A 70 -18.31 -5.64 -6.96
N ASP A 71 -19.45 -4.99 -6.72
CA ASP A 71 -20.30 -5.29 -5.56
C ASP A 71 -20.76 -6.76 -5.59
N TRP A 72 -21.17 -7.26 -6.77
CA TRP A 72 -21.57 -8.65 -6.94
C TRP A 72 -20.39 -9.64 -6.74
N LEU A 73 -19.21 -9.34 -7.28
CA LEU A 73 -18.02 -10.19 -7.13
C LEU A 73 -17.49 -10.23 -5.70
N LEU A 74 -17.72 -9.18 -4.91
CA LEU A 74 -17.26 -9.02 -3.54
C LEU A 74 -18.38 -9.27 -2.51
N ASP A 75 -19.60 -9.58 -2.94
CA ASP A 75 -20.77 -9.66 -2.07
C ASP A 75 -20.66 -10.83 -1.09
N GLN A 76 -20.20 -10.48 0.11
CA GLN A 76 -20.12 -11.41 1.25
C GLN A 76 -21.48 -11.71 1.89
N ALA A 77 -22.51 -10.92 1.61
CA ALA A 77 -23.85 -11.12 2.18
C ALA A 77 -24.50 -12.42 1.69
N TYR A 78 -24.14 -12.88 0.50
CA TYR A 78 -24.56 -14.18 -0.02
C TYR A 78 -23.82 -15.37 0.60
N GLN A 79 -22.73 -15.16 1.34
CA GLN A 79 -21.97 -16.25 1.99
C GLN A 79 -22.68 -16.83 3.23
N GLY A 80 -23.76 -16.22 3.71
CA GLY A 80 -24.26 -16.45 5.07
C GLY A 80 -25.31 -17.55 5.25
N ASN A 81 -26.21 -17.85 4.33
CA ASN A 81 -27.41 -18.62 4.67
C ASN A 81 -27.85 -19.77 3.75
N ASP A 82 -27.33 -19.90 2.55
CA ASP A 82 -27.73 -21.01 1.67
C ASP A 82 -26.55 -21.84 1.20
N LYS A 83 -26.54 -23.12 1.57
CA LYS A 83 -25.53 -24.11 1.12
C LYS A 83 -25.36 -24.18 -0.41
N ILE A 84 -26.33 -23.68 -1.17
CA ILE A 84 -26.32 -23.66 -2.64
C ILE A 84 -25.32 -22.61 -3.19
N TYR A 85 -25.04 -21.53 -2.45
CA TYR A 85 -24.13 -20.46 -2.89
C TYR A 85 -22.68 -20.61 -2.43
N ASN A 86 -22.41 -21.51 -1.47
CA ASN A 86 -21.04 -21.79 -1.01
C ASN A 86 -20.14 -22.45 -2.07
N GLU A 87 -20.70 -22.87 -3.19
CA GLU A 87 -19.98 -23.41 -4.36
C GLU A 87 -19.94 -22.42 -5.53
N SER A 88 -20.36 -21.18 -5.34
CA SER A 88 -20.32 -20.17 -6.40
C SER A 88 -18.87 -19.82 -6.70
N ILE A 89 -18.39 -20.27 -7.86
CA ILE A 89 -17.06 -19.97 -8.41
C ILE A 89 -16.86 -18.48 -8.73
N TYR A 90 -17.87 -17.65 -8.55
CA TYR A 90 -17.90 -16.24 -8.92
C TYR A 90 -17.62 -15.27 -7.78
N ILE A 91 -17.61 -15.74 -6.52
CA ILE A 91 -17.31 -14.88 -5.37
C ILE A 91 -15.81 -14.86 -5.13
N ILE A 92 -15.27 -13.65 -5.06
CA ILE A 92 -13.83 -13.43 -4.84
C ILE A 92 -13.49 -13.60 -3.36
N ASP A 93 -12.58 -14.51 -3.07
CA ASP A 93 -11.93 -14.60 -1.76
C ASP A 93 -10.86 -13.49 -1.66
N VAL A 94 -11.28 -12.36 -1.11
CA VAL A 94 -10.47 -11.14 -1.04
C VAL A 94 -9.12 -11.40 -0.37
N GLU A 95 -9.11 -12.15 0.73
CA GLU A 95 -7.89 -12.41 1.51
C GLU A 95 -6.87 -13.20 0.69
N LYS A 96 -7.29 -14.29 0.05
CA LYS A 96 -6.42 -15.09 -0.83
C LYS A 96 -5.90 -14.30 -2.03
N VAL A 97 -6.75 -13.43 -2.61
CA VAL A 97 -6.32 -12.58 -3.73
C VAL A 97 -5.28 -11.56 -3.27
N GLN A 98 -5.52 -10.91 -2.14
CA GLN A 98 -4.55 -9.97 -1.54
C GLN A 98 -3.21 -10.66 -1.25
N GLU A 99 -3.21 -11.90 -0.73
CA GLU A 99 -1.98 -12.67 -0.50
C GLU A 99 -1.22 -12.90 -1.80
N ARG A 100 -1.88 -13.39 -2.85
CA ARG A 100 -1.25 -13.61 -4.17
C ARG A 100 -0.68 -12.33 -4.77
N ILE A 101 -1.40 -11.20 -4.64
CA ILE A 101 -0.89 -9.90 -5.09
C ILE A 101 0.36 -9.50 -4.30
N CYS A 102 0.36 -9.67 -2.97
CA CYS A 102 1.52 -9.38 -2.14
C CYS A 102 2.75 -10.20 -2.55
N GLU A 103 2.60 -11.51 -2.77
CA GLU A 103 3.67 -12.40 -3.20
C GLU A 103 4.23 -11.94 -4.56
N ARG A 104 3.37 -11.69 -5.54
CA ARG A 104 3.81 -11.22 -6.86
C ARG A 104 4.48 -9.84 -6.82
N CYS A 105 3.95 -8.90 -6.03
CA CYS A 105 4.57 -7.60 -5.84
C CYS A 105 5.96 -7.72 -5.20
N PHE A 106 6.11 -8.62 -4.22
CA PHE A 106 7.38 -8.87 -3.56
C PHE A 106 8.41 -9.48 -4.54
N ASP A 107 8.02 -10.47 -5.33
CA ASP A 107 8.86 -11.07 -6.37
C ASP A 107 9.31 -10.04 -7.40
N LEU A 108 8.38 -9.20 -7.88
CA LEU A 108 8.69 -8.13 -8.82
C LEU A 108 9.71 -7.14 -8.23
N MET A 109 9.61 -6.83 -6.95
CA MET A 109 10.55 -5.93 -6.27
C MET A 109 11.94 -6.54 -6.08
N ILE A 110 12.02 -7.83 -5.71
CA ILE A 110 13.30 -8.53 -5.53
C ILE A 110 14.01 -8.71 -6.86
N ASN A 111 13.31 -9.25 -7.87
CA ASN A 111 13.90 -9.64 -9.14
C ASN A 111 14.38 -8.44 -9.97
N ASN A 112 13.83 -7.24 -9.73
CA ASN A 112 14.19 -6.05 -10.50
C ASN A 112 15.18 -5.09 -9.81
N ASN A 113 15.72 -5.44 -8.65
CA ASN A 113 16.71 -4.66 -7.92
C ASN A 113 16.30 -3.17 -7.82
N ILE A 114 15.51 -2.80 -6.79
CA ILE A 114 14.77 -1.53 -6.65
C ILE A 114 15.63 -0.25 -6.80
N LEU A 115 16.96 -0.35 -6.75
CA LEU A 115 17.89 0.77 -6.94
C LEU A 115 17.87 1.40 -8.34
N LEU A 116 16.84 1.13 -9.12
CA LEU A 116 16.78 1.49 -10.52
C LEU A 116 16.43 2.96 -10.72
N THR A 117 17.11 3.55 -11.70
CA THR A 117 16.93 4.94 -12.09
C THR A 117 15.50 5.24 -12.53
N LYS A 118 15.09 6.52 -12.40
CA LYS A 118 13.79 7.02 -12.86
C LYS A 118 13.45 6.58 -14.30
N ASP A 119 14.45 6.52 -15.17
CA ASP A 119 14.27 6.15 -16.58
C ASP A 119 13.93 4.67 -16.76
N TYR A 120 14.51 3.79 -15.96
CA TYR A 120 14.14 2.37 -15.97
C TYR A 120 12.69 2.15 -15.55
N MET A 121 12.21 2.92 -14.58
CA MET A 121 10.84 2.82 -14.08
C MET A 121 9.79 3.35 -15.06
N LYS A 122 10.18 4.13 -16.06
CA LYS A 122 9.24 4.81 -16.98
C LYS A 122 8.34 3.84 -17.74
N HIS A 123 8.85 2.67 -18.07
CA HIS A 123 8.17 1.65 -18.88
C HIS A 123 7.86 0.35 -18.11
N LYS A 124 7.88 0.37 -16.78
CA LYS A 124 7.66 -0.81 -15.94
C LYS A 124 6.40 -0.65 -15.07
N HIS A 125 5.24 -0.68 -15.70
CA HIS A 125 3.96 -0.43 -15.02
C HIS A 125 3.65 -1.46 -13.93
N GLY A 126 4.02 -2.74 -14.10
CA GLY A 126 3.87 -3.75 -13.05
C GLY A 126 4.74 -3.48 -11.83
N LEU A 127 6.01 -3.10 -12.04
CA LEU A 127 6.90 -2.72 -10.94
C LEU A 127 6.43 -1.44 -10.24
N LYS A 128 5.93 -0.44 -11.01
CA LYS A 128 5.31 0.76 -10.41
C LYS A 128 4.10 0.40 -9.56
N TYR A 129 3.24 -0.50 -10.04
CA TYR A 129 2.11 -0.99 -9.28
C TYR A 129 2.56 -1.62 -7.96
N ALA A 130 3.54 -2.54 -8.01
CA ALA A 130 4.08 -3.19 -6.83
C ALA A 130 4.62 -2.17 -5.81
N ILE A 131 5.47 -1.24 -6.25
CA ILE A 131 6.02 -0.19 -5.39
C ILE A 131 4.92 0.71 -4.82
N LYS A 132 3.87 0.99 -5.59
CA LYS A 132 2.79 1.91 -5.22
C LYS A 132 1.81 1.29 -4.23
N TYR A 133 1.47 0.01 -4.36
CA TYR A 133 0.34 -0.58 -3.65
C TYR A 133 0.68 -1.73 -2.71
N MET A 134 1.92 -2.19 -2.65
CA MET A 134 2.30 -3.31 -1.79
C MET A 134 1.98 -3.07 -0.30
N ILE A 135 2.20 -1.84 0.20
CA ILE A 135 1.84 -1.49 1.58
C ILE A 135 0.32 -1.57 1.79
N HIS A 136 -0.46 -1.04 0.85
CA HIS A 136 -1.93 -1.13 0.87
C HIS A 136 -2.39 -2.60 1.01
N HIS A 137 -1.86 -3.51 0.19
CA HIS A 137 -2.21 -4.92 0.23
C HIS A 137 -1.79 -5.59 1.55
N TYR A 138 -0.60 -5.30 2.08
CA TYR A 138 -0.17 -5.82 3.39
C TYR A 138 -1.06 -5.33 4.54
N LEU A 139 -1.51 -4.07 4.49
CA LEU A 139 -2.41 -3.53 5.52
C LEU A 139 -3.79 -4.19 5.49
N HIS A 140 -4.33 -4.47 4.30
CA HIS A 140 -5.57 -5.24 4.17
C HIS A 140 -5.47 -6.64 4.77
N LEU A 141 -4.32 -7.29 4.68
CA LEU A 141 -4.04 -8.59 5.30
C LEU A 141 -3.65 -8.50 6.78
N ASN A 142 -3.66 -7.31 7.37
CA ASN A 142 -3.17 -7.06 8.72
C ASN A 142 -1.72 -7.57 8.97
N LYS A 143 -0.91 -7.67 7.89
CA LYS A 143 0.51 -8.07 7.91
C LYS A 143 1.41 -6.87 8.24
N LEU A 144 1.23 -6.31 9.46
CA LEU A 144 1.90 -5.08 9.89
C LEU A 144 3.44 -5.22 9.96
N SER A 145 3.94 -6.41 10.30
CA SER A 145 5.39 -6.68 10.36
C SER A 145 6.04 -6.52 8.99
N GLU A 146 5.42 -7.07 7.96
CA GLU A 146 5.87 -7.03 6.56
C GLU A 146 5.77 -5.60 6.02
N ALA A 147 4.64 -4.93 6.24
CA ALA A 147 4.47 -3.52 5.89
C ALA A 147 5.55 -2.64 6.52
N ARG A 148 5.84 -2.84 7.83
CA ARG A 148 6.89 -2.10 8.55
C ARG A 148 8.27 -2.29 7.92
N LYS A 149 8.63 -3.52 7.56
CA LYS A 149 9.91 -3.82 6.92
C LYS A 149 10.10 -3.05 5.62
N ILE A 150 9.05 -2.90 4.81
CA ILE A 150 9.09 -2.15 3.55
C ILE A 150 9.14 -0.64 3.82
N LEU A 151 8.30 -0.12 4.73
CA LEU A 151 8.28 1.29 5.10
C LEU A 151 9.63 1.80 5.64
N LEU A 152 10.45 0.92 6.22
CA LEU A 152 11.79 1.24 6.70
C LEU A 152 12.89 1.06 5.65
N LYS A 153 12.58 0.51 4.46
CA LYS A 153 13.58 0.38 3.39
C LYS A 153 13.83 1.73 2.72
N TYR A 154 15.05 2.22 2.85
CA TYR A 154 15.48 3.50 2.27
C TYR A 154 15.29 3.55 0.75
N ASP A 155 15.63 2.47 0.06
CA ASP A 155 15.51 2.37 -1.40
C ASP A 155 14.04 2.49 -1.84
N TRP A 156 13.10 1.88 -1.10
CA TRP A 156 11.67 2.01 -1.37
C TRP A 156 11.21 3.46 -1.22
N ILE A 157 11.65 4.16 -0.16
CA ILE A 157 11.31 5.57 0.09
C ILE A 157 11.79 6.45 -1.07
N ILE A 158 13.05 6.26 -1.50
CA ILE A 158 13.62 7.03 -2.61
C ILE A 158 12.85 6.79 -3.90
N VAL A 159 12.65 5.54 -4.27
CA VAL A 159 11.98 5.19 -5.54
C VAL A 159 10.54 5.70 -5.53
N ARG A 160 9.81 5.57 -4.42
CA ARG A 160 8.46 6.11 -4.23
C ARG A 160 8.42 7.63 -4.48
N ALA A 161 9.38 8.36 -3.92
CA ALA A 161 9.49 9.80 -4.14
C ALA A 161 9.81 10.13 -5.62
N LEU A 162 10.76 9.40 -6.22
CA LEU A 162 11.21 9.64 -7.59
C LEU A 162 10.13 9.37 -8.65
N ILE A 163 9.23 8.41 -8.43
CA ILE A 163 8.10 8.16 -9.32
C ILE A 163 6.95 9.17 -9.14
N GLY A 164 7.11 10.14 -8.24
CA GLY A 164 6.13 11.22 -8.02
C GLY A 164 5.01 10.88 -7.05
N GLU A 165 5.12 9.79 -6.29
CA GLU A 165 4.06 9.27 -5.42
C GLU A 165 4.25 9.64 -3.93
N SER A 166 4.90 10.77 -3.66
CA SER A 166 5.22 11.21 -2.28
C SER A 166 3.99 11.38 -1.39
N TYR A 167 2.87 11.81 -1.94
CA TYR A 167 1.63 11.96 -1.18
C TYR A 167 1.04 10.60 -0.80
N LEU A 168 0.93 9.66 -1.74
CA LEU A 168 0.45 8.31 -1.46
C LEU A 168 1.41 7.56 -0.52
N MET A 169 2.71 7.76 -0.67
CA MET A 169 3.69 7.26 0.28
C MET A 169 3.38 7.76 1.72
N TYR A 170 3.13 9.05 1.89
CA TYR A 170 2.73 9.59 3.20
C TYR A 170 1.42 8.96 3.71
N GLN A 171 0.43 8.70 2.85
CA GLN A 171 -0.80 8.01 3.24
C GLN A 171 -0.52 6.57 3.72
N ASP A 172 0.40 5.84 3.07
CA ASP A 172 0.82 4.50 3.51
C ASP A 172 1.34 4.52 4.96
N TYR A 173 2.20 5.51 5.31
CA TYR A 173 2.68 5.67 6.69
C TYR A 173 1.55 5.98 7.68
N ARG A 174 0.60 6.83 7.30
CA ARG A 174 -0.56 7.15 8.14
C ARG A 174 -1.45 5.93 8.37
N ASN A 175 -1.78 5.21 7.32
CA ASN A 175 -2.64 4.03 7.39
C ASN A 175 -1.97 2.93 8.23
N TYR A 176 -0.66 2.74 8.07
CA TYR A 176 0.10 1.84 8.93
C TYR A 176 0.02 2.25 10.41
N LEU A 177 0.26 3.52 10.72
CA LEU A 177 0.22 4.02 12.11
C LEU A 177 -1.16 3.84 12.74
N GLN A 178 -2.24 4.05 11.98
CA GLN A 178 -3.60 3.80 12.44
C GLN A 178 -3.80 2.31 12.75
N SER A 179 -3.53 1.43 11.80
CA SER A 179 -3.66 -0.03 11.98
C SER A 179 -2.78 -0.56 13.12
N TYR A 180 -1.57 -0.02 13.28
CA TYR A 180 -0.65 -0.38 14.36
C TYR A 180 -1.21 0.07 15.73
N SER A 181 -1.71 1.30 15.82
CA SER A 181 -2.32 1.82 17.04
C SER A 181 -3.57 1.05 17.43
N ASP A 182 -4.44 0.73 16.46
CA ASP A 182 -5.66 -0.04 16.70
C ASP A 182 -5.36 -1.45 17.23
N LYS A 183 -4.32 -2.09 16.68
CA LYS A 183 -3.93 -3.46 17.08
C LYS A 183 -3.17 -3.53 18.41
N TYR A 184 -2.24 -2.61 18.64
CA TYR A 184 -1.30 -2.69 19.77
C TYR A 184 -1.54 -1.67 20.88
N GLN A 185 -2.51 -0.78 20.71
CA GLN A 185 -2.85 0.32 21.63
C GLN A 185 -1.62 1.19 21.99
N LYS A 186 -0.69 1.34 21.04
CA LYS A 186 0.54 2.12 21.18
C LYS A 186 1.00 2.68 19.83
N ARG A 187 1.90 3.64 19.86
CA ARG A 187 2.48 4.24 18.65
C ARG A 187 3.80 3.57 18.27
N ASP A 188 4.02 3.34 16.96
CA ASP A 188 5.35 3.04 16.42
C ASP A 188 6.12 4.36 16.21
N ASP A 189 6.97 4.70 17.16
CA ASP A 189 7.67 6.00 17.16
C ASP A 189 8.58 6.18 15.93
N THR A 190 9.25 5.13 15.48
CA THR A 190 10.13 5.22 14.30
C THR A 190 9.33 5.61 13.05
N ILE A 191 8.24 4.91 12.80
CA ILE A 191 7.36 5.17 11.65
C ILE A 191 6.67 6.53 11.80
N TYR A 192 6.29 6.92 13.02
CA TYR A 192 5.70 8.22 13.31
C TYR A 192 6.64 9.38 12.93
N TYR A 193 7.93 9.31 13.30
CA TYR A 193 8.89 10.36 12.95
C TYR A 193 9.10 10.47 11.43
N ILE A 194 9.22 9.34 10.73
CA ILE A 194 9.35 9.36 9.27
C ILE A 194 8.09 9.97 8.65
N SER A 195 6.89 9.58 9.10
CA SER A 195 5.62 10.14 8.65
C SER A 195 5.53 11.65 8.86
N ALA A 196 5.94 12.14 10.04
CA ALA A 196 5.96 13.56 10.35
C ALA A 196 6.93 14.34 9.45
N CYS A 197 8.12 13.78 9.20
CA CYS A 197 9.09 14.36 8.27
C CYS A 197 8.56 14.43 6.84
N LEU A 198 7.93 13.35 6.36
CA LEU A 198 7.30 13.30 5.04
C LEU A 198 6.21 14.37 4.92
N ARG A 199 5.29 14.45 5.88
CA ARG A 199 4.20 15.45 5.90
C ARG A 199 4.73 16.86 5.73
N LEU A 200 5.76 17.22 6.50
CA LEU A 200 6.37 18.54 6.42
C LEU A 200 7.17 18.75 5.12
N GLY A 201 7.65 17.67 4.52
CA GLY A 201 8.45 17.68 3.29
C GLY A 201 7.62 17.69 2.00
N LEU A 202 6.33 17.31 2.03
CA LEU A 202 5.50 17.13 0.84
C LEU A 202 5.58 18.29 -0.18
N PRO A 203 5.47 19.58 0.22
CA PRO A 203 5.53 20.68 -0.75
C PRO A 203 6.90 20.78 -1.48
N GLY A 204 7.99 20.45 -0.78
CA GLY A 204 9.33 20.42 -1.35
C GLY A 204 9.52 19.20 -2.25
N LEU A 205 9.04 18.03 -1.84
CA LEU A 205 9.13 16.79 -2.59
C LEU A 205 8.28 16.81 -3.87
N ALA A 206 7.14 17.48 -3.86
CA ALA A 206 6.33 17.69 -5.05
C ALA A 206 7.07 18.48 -6.13
N LYS A 207 7.92 19.46 -5.73
CA LYS A 207 8.75 20.25 -6.64
C LYS A 207 10.04 19.53 -7.04
N ASN A 208 10.69 18.89 -6.09
CA ASN A 208 11.96 18.19 -6.30
C ASN A 208 12.06 16.92 -5.45
N PRO A 209 11.64 15.77 -5.99
CA PRO A 209 11.69 14.47 -5.29
C PRO A 209 13.10 14.06 -4.84
N LYS A 210 14.17 14.55 -5.51
CA LYS A 210 15.57 14.24 -5.15
C LYS A 210 15.97 14.78 -3.77
N GLN A 211 15.18 15.70 -3.21
CA GLN A 211 15.43 16.24 -1.86
C GLN A 211 15.00 15.31 -0.73
N ILE A 212 14.43 14.13 -1.02
CA ILE A 212 13.87 13.22 0.00
C ILE A 212 14.85 12.95 1.14
N CYS A 213 16.12 12.69 0.84
CA CYS A 213 17.15 12.41 1.84
C CYS A 213 17.38 13.61 2.77
N GLY A 214 17.59 14.81 2.20
CA GLY A 214 17.78 16.03 2.98
C GLY A 214 16.56 16.40 3.82
N GLN A 215 15.35 16.22 3.26
CA GLN A 215 14.09 16.44 3.98
C GLN A 215 13.93 15.48 5.17
N LEU A 216 14.25 14.21 5.01
CA LEU A 216 14.14 13.23 6.10
C LEU A 216 15.18 13.51 7.18
N ILE A 217 16.46 13.64 6.84
CA ILE A 217 17.56 13.83 7.81
C ILE A 217 17.37 15.13 8.58
N GLY A 218 17.23 16.26 7.88
CA GLY A 218 17.15 17.57 8.53
C GLY A 218 15.92 17.72 9.43
N ARG A 219 14.79 17.11 9.06
CA ARG A 219 13.56 17.19 9.86
C ARG A 219 13.54 16.21 11.02
N THR A 220 14.11 15.00 10.86
CA THR A 220 14.21 14.04 11.97
C THR A 220 15.04 14.61 13.11
N ILE A 221 16.18 15.23 12.81
CA ILE A 221 17.03 15.87 13.82
C ILE A 221 16.25 16.96 14.57
N ASN A 222 15.56 17.84 13.85
CA ASN A 222 14.82 18.95 14.44
C ASN A 222 13.61 18.48 15.30
N LEU A 223 12.87 17.46 14.84
CA LEU A 223 11.75 16.91 15.61
C LEU A 223 12.22 16.27 16.92
N ARG A 224 13.29 15.47 16.83
CA ARG A 224 13.86 14.82 18.00
C ARG A 224 14.41 15.83 19.03
N LYS A 225 15.06 16.90 18.54
CA LYS A 225 15.54 17.98 19.41
C LYS A 225 14.40 18.64 20.18
N ARG A 226 13.31 19.00 19.51
CA ARG A 226 12.13 19.60 20.14
C ARG A 226 11.47 18.69 21.19
N GLU A 227 11.39 17.39 20.96
CA GLU A 227 10.86 16.46 21.96
C GLU A 227 11.74 16.36 23.20
N ILE A 228 13.05 16.36 23.04
CA ILE A 228 14.00 16.36 24.16
C ILE A 228 13.82 17.64 24.96
N GLU A 229 13.76 18.79 24.30
CA GLU A 229 13.53 20.09 24.96
C GLU A 229 12.20 20.13 25.74
N GLN A 230 11.11 19.60 25.15
CA GLN A 230 9.82 19.51 25.84
C GLN A 230 9.84 18.59 27.06
N LYS A 231 10.54 17.45 26.99
CA LYS A 231 10.69 16.53 28.12
C LYS A 231 11.50 17.15 29.25
N ILE A 232 12.54 17.92 28.95
CA ILE A 232 13.33 18.64 29.95
C ILE A 232 12.47 19.68 30.66
N ASN A 233 11.75 20.51 29.86
CA ASN A 233 10.92 21.57 30.42
C ASN A 233 9.76 21.02 31.30
N ASN A 234 9.14 19.92 30.90
CA ASN A 234 8.08 19.27 31.69
C ASN A 234 8.62 18.65 32.97
N ASN A 235 9.84 18.09 32.97
CA ASN A 235 10.47 17.58 34.20
C ASN A 235 10.89 18.69 35.16
N ASP A 236 11.31 19.83 34.64
CA ASP A 236 11.64 20.98 35.47
C ASP A 236 10.37 21.62 36.08
N SER A 237 9.26 21.65 35.35
CA SER A 237 7.96 22.12 35.86
C SER A 237 7.44 21.21 36.98
N SER A 238 7.54 19.88 36.83
CA SER A 238 7.14 18.93 37.88
C SER A 238 8.04 18.97 39.13
N LYS A 239 9.31 19.34 38.98
CA LYS A 239 10.20 19.58 40.14
C LYS A 239 9.84 20.85 40.90
N SER A 240 9.49 21.93 40.19
CA SER A 240 9.08 23.18 40.82
C SER A 240 7.75 23.05 41.57
N GLU A 241 6.79 22.27 41.09
CA GLU A 241 5.53 21.96 41.78
C GLU A 241 5.78 21.12 43.05
N ASN A 242 6.62 20.10 42.98
CA ASN A 242 6.99 19.27 44.12
C ASN A 242 7.76 20.08 45.19
N GLU A 243 8.67 20.99 44.82
CA GLU A 243 9.34 21.89 45.76
C GLU A 243 8.36 22.88 46.40
N TYR A 244 7.35 23.33 45.67
CA TYR A 244 6.33 24.22 46.21
C TYR A 244 5.42 23.50 47.22
N GLU A 245 5.01 22.26 46.94
CA GLU A 245 4.25 21.43 47.90
C GLU A 245 5.05 21.06 49.14
N ILE A 246 6.33 20.71 48.99
CA ILE A 246 7.22 20.43 50.15
C ILE A 246 7.42 21.66 51.00
N ASN A 247 7.59 22.84 50.43
CA ASN A 247 7.73 24.09 51.18
C ASN A 247 6.43 24.51 51.89
N GLN A 248 5.25 24.18 51.40
CA GLN A 248 3.98 24.37 52.11
C GLN A 248 3.80 23.41 53.28
N LEU A 249 4.30 22.16 53.17
CA LEU A 249 4.22 21.16 54.24
C LEU A 249 5.22 21.41 55.39
N VAL A 250 6.30 22.15 55.16
CA VAL A 250 7.32 22.47 56.17
C VAL A 250 6.99 23.75 56.95
N ASN A 251 6.11 24.62 56.41
CA ASN A 251 5.75 25.89 57.01
C ASN A 251 4.37 25.89 57.72
N ASN A 252 3.72 24.74 57.84
CA ASN A 252 2.52 24.48 58.65
C ASN A 252 2.85 23.52 59.81
#